data_92e816cacd057a27cd34c8366e2ae635
#
_entry.id   92e816cacd057a27cd34c8366e2ae635
#
_cell.length_a   1.000
_cell.length_b   1.000
_cell.length_c   1.000
_cell.angle_alpha   90.00
_cell.angle_beta   90.00
_cell.angle_gamma   90.00
#
_symmetry.space_group_name_H-M   'P 1'
#
loop_
_entity.id
_entity.type
_entity.pdbx_description
1 polymer ?
#
loop_
_entity_poly.entity_id
_entity_poly.type
_entity_poly.pdbx_seq_one_letter_code
_entity_poly.pdbx_strand_id
1 'polypeptide(L)'
;MIWKLLRQHISVSQLAGFFLANLFGMIIVLLGVQFYRDVLPIFTQGDSFIKKDFVILSKKVSTLGTLVGKSNTFSAGDIAEIKEQPFTKSVGGFLPSQFKVSAGMGMQGIRMSTDMFFESVPDEFVDVKLDKWSFNPASDIVPIIIPRNYLNLYNFGFAQSRNLPQLSEGVMGMVNLDIRIMGNGQVKQMKGNIVGFSNRLNTILVPESFMNWANEAYGAGEKAEPSRLIVEVNNPADERIAKFFQQKGYETEGNGLDAGKATWFLKIVIGIVLSVGLLISVLSFYILILSIYLLLQKNSTRLENLLLIGYSPARVARPYQLLTVILNLAVLLLGCVVVMSVRSLYLDTIMNLYPGAGGGSMI
;
A
#
# COMPACT_ATOMS: atom_id res chain seq x y z
N MET A 1 47.43 -22.72 -28.69
CA MET A 1 48.43 -23.19 -27.70
C MET A 1 47.98 -22.79 -26.27
N ILE A 2 47.70 -21.54 -25.97
CA ILE A 2 47.36 -21.02 -24.64
C ILE A 2 46.05 -21.69 -24.08
N TRP A 3 45.04 -21.93 -24.91
CA TRP A 3 43.81 -22.65 -24.50
C TRP A 3 44.04 -24.10 -24.04
N LYS A 4 44.99 -24.80 -24.67
CA LYS A 4 45.35 -26.16 -24.30
C LYS A 4 46.06 -26.20 -22.92
N LEU A 5 46.86 -25.19 -22.62
CA LEU A 5 47.52 -25.00 -21.34
C LEU A 5 46.49 -24.69 -20.22
N LEU A 6 45.49 -23.84 -20.52
CA LEU A 6 44.40 -23.53 -19.59
C LEU A 6 43.63 -24.80 -19.20
N ARG A 7 43.24 -25.62 -20.17
CA ARG A 7 42.44 -26.83 -19.95
C ARG A 7 43.13 -27.90 -19.09
N GLN A 8 44.45 -27.97 -19.12
CA GLN A 8 45.19 -28.99 -18.38
C GLN A 8 45.41 -28.67 -16.89
N HIS A 9 45.25 -27.40 -16.46
CA HIS A 9 45.60 -26.94 -15.13
C HIS A 9 44.47 -26.25 -14.38
N ILE A 10 43.30 -26.11 -14.96
CA ILE A 10 42.12 -25.57 -14.27
C ILE A 10 41.65 -26.60 -13.25
N SER A 11 41.61 -26.20 -11.99
CA SER A 11 40.93 -26.95 -10.95
C SER A 11 39.41 -26.83 -11.19
N VAL A 12 38.81 -27.83 -11.78
CA VAL A 12 37.36 -27.85 -12.09
C VAL A 12 36.53 -27.69 -10.82
N SER A 13 37.00 -28.25 -9.67
CA SER A 13 36.30 -28.11 -8.38
C SER A 13 36.27 -26.68 -7.87
N GLN A 14 37.37 -25.91 -8.01
CA GLN A 14 37.42 -24.51 -7.61
C GLN A 14 36.51 -23.63 -8.50
N LEU A 15 36.53 -23.89 -9.82
CA LEU A 15 35.69 -23.17 -10.76
C LEU A 15 34.18 -23.48 -10.52
N ALA A 16 33.87 -24.75 -10.25
CA ALA A 16 32.52 -25.18 -9.92
C ALA A 16 32.05 -24.56 -8.60
N GLY A 17 32.92 -24.49 -7.59
CA GLY A 17 32.61 -23.82 -6.32
C GLY A 17 32.31 -22.33 -6.50
N PHE A 18 33.16 -21.63 -7.28
CA PHE A 18 32.87 -20.22 -7.64
C PHE A 18 31.56 -20.09 -8.40
N PHE A 19 31.35 -20.91 -9.45
CA PHE A 19 30.14 -20.85 -10.27
C PHE A 19 28.87 -21.03 -9.44
N LEU A 20 28.85 -22.07 -8.56
CA LEU A 20 27.69 -22.31 -7.69
C LEU A 20 27.49 -21.19 -6.68
N ALA A 21 28.54 -20.73 -6.00
CA ALA A 21 28.41 -19.65 -5.02
C ALA A 21 27.94 -18.35 -5.66
N ASN A 22 28.48 -17.99 -6.83
CA ASN A 22 28.06 -16.81 -7.57
C ASN A 22 26.62 -16.96 -8.11
N LEU A 23 26.24 -18.14 -8.56
CA LEU A 23 24.89 -18.45 -9.02
C LEU A 23 23.88 -18.27 -7.86
N PHE A 24 24.14 -18.82 -6.69
CA PHE A 24 23.28 -18.63 -5.53
C PHE A 24 23.18 -17.16 -5.10
N GLY A 25 24.30 -16.45 -5.03
CA GLY A 25 24.29 -15.02 -4.71
C GLY A 25 23.47 -14.20 -5.71
N MET A 26 23.67 -14.46 -7.01
CA MET A 26 22.92 -13.80 -8.08
C MET A 26 21.41 -14.11 -8.03
N ILE A 27 21.04 -15.37 -7.81
CA ILE A 27 19.63 -15.78 -7.68
C ILE A 27 18.98 -15.05 -6.49
N ILE A 28 19.64 -14.99 -5.33
CA ILE A 28 19.09 -14.32 -4.14
C ILE A 28 18.87 -12.83 -4.42
N VAL A 29 19.82 -12.15 -5.06
CA VAL A 29 19.69 -10.72 -5.40
C VAL A 29 18.57 -10.50 -6.39
N LEU A 30 18.56 -11.25 -7.50
CA LEU A 30 17.54 -11.09 -8.55
C LEU A 30 16.14 -11.45 -8.04
N LEU A 31 15.98 -12.54 -7.27
CA LEU A 31 14.72 -12.91 -6.66
C LEU A 31 14.24 -11.87 -5.66
N GLY A 32 15.13 -11.34 -4.81
CA GLY A 32 14.79 -10.30 -3.85
C GLY A 32 14.28 -9.03 -4.53
N VAL A 33 14.96 -8.57 -5.57
CA VAL A 33 14.54 -7.39 -6.35
C VAL A 33 13.24 -7.66 -7.10
N GLN A 34 13.11 -8.82 -7.77
CA GLN A 34 11.90 -9.16 -8.52
C GLN A 34 10.70 -9.32 -7.60
N PHE A 35 10.84 -10.05 -6.49
CA PHE A 35 9.80 -10.23 -5.49
C PHE A 35 9.35 -8.89 -4.90
N TYR A 36 10.29 -7.98 -4.59
CA TYR A 36 9.96 -6.64 -4.13
C TYR A 36 9.10 -5.88 -5.15
N ARG A 37 9.46 -5.94 -6.43
CA ARG A 37 8.72 -5.27 -7.52
C ARG A 37 7.33 -5.88 -7.75
N ASP A 38 7.20 -7.19 -7.62
CA ASP A 38 5.93 -7.89 -7.83
C ASP A 38 4.97 -7.72 -6.64
N VAL A 39 5.52 -7.68 -5.42
CA VAL A 39 4.72 -7.62 -4.18
C VAL A 39 4.42 -6.19 -3.76
N LEU A 40 5.32 -5.22 -4.01
CA LEU A 40 5.11 -3.83 -3.63
C LEU A 40 3.80 -3.23 -4.18
N PRO A 41 3.39 -3.47 -5.45
CA PRO A 41 2.12 -2.97 -5.98
C PRO A 41 0.89 -3.47 -5.21
N ILE A 42 0.93 -4.69 -4.68
CA ILE A 42 -0.16 -5.26 -3.88
C ILE A 42 -0.41 -4.41 -2.64
N PHE A 43 0.66 -3.89 -2.05
CA PHE A 43 0.60 -3.01 -0.89
C PHE A 43 0.39 -1.53 -1.24
N THR A 44 0.59 -1.13 -2.52
CA THR A 44 0.58 0.29 -2.91
C THR A 44 -0.45 0.64 -3.99
N GLN A 45 -0.94 -0.30 -4.80
CA GLN A 45 -1.75 -0.02 -6.01
C GLN A 45 -3.15 -0.66 -6.04
N GLY A 46 -3.49 -1.56 -5.12
CA GLY A 46 -4.80 -2.19 -5.09
C GLY A 46 -5.91 -1.24 -4.58
N ASP A 47 -7.18 -1.57 -4.85
CA ASP A 47 -8.34 -1.11 -4.08
C ASP A 47 -8.24 -1.55 -2.60
N SER A 48 -7.11 -2.13 -2.26
CA SER A 48 -6.76 -2.63 -0.97
C SER A 48 -6.50 -1.50 0.01
N PHE A 49 -6.91 -1.72 1.21
CA PHE A 49 -6.82 -1.01 2.48
C PHE A 49 -5.53 -0.21 2.77
N ILE A 50 -4.54 -0.15 1.85
CA ILE A 50 -3.17 0.32 2.11
C ILE A 50 -2.79 1.55 1.25
N LYS A 51 -3.76 2.13 0.54
CA LYS A 51 -3.50 3.17 -0.49
C LYS A 51 -3.40 4.59 0.05
N LYS A 52 -2.76 4.91 0.99
CA LYS A 52 -2.22 6.09 1.65
C LYS A 52 -2.09 5.81 3.14
N ASP A 53 -1.01 6.22 3.69
CA ASP A 53 -0.67 6.06 5.09
C ASP A 53 -1.51 7.01 5.95
N PHE A 54 -2.84 6.76 6.00
CA PHE A 54 -3.74 7.55 6.85
C PHE A 54 -4.03 6.82 8.14
N VAL A 55 -4.14 7.60 9.17
CA VAL A 55 -4.65 7.18 10.47
C VAL A 55 -5.89 7.99 10.78
N ILE A 56 -6.99 7.33 11.12
CA ILE A 56 -8.17 8.01 11.64
C ILE A 56 -8.04 8.04 13.14
N LEU A 57 -8.17 9.26 13.70
CA LEU A 57 -8.05 9.53 15.13
C LEU A 57 -9.39 9.90 15.71
N SER A 58 -9.69 9.37 16.89
CA SER A 58 -10.77 9.81 17.76
C SER A 58 -10.24 10.15 19.15
N LYS A 59 -10.91 11.01 19.88
CA LYS A 59 -10.62 11.20 21.30
C LYS A 59 -11.23 10.07 22.10
N LYS A 60 -10.47 9.55 23.07
CA LYS A 60 -10.95 8.48 23.94
C LYS A 60 -12.20 8.90 24.70
N VAL A 61 -13.29 8.16 24.50
CA VAL A 61 -14.52 8.37 25.24
C VAL A 61 -14.36 7.81 26.65
N SER A 62 -14.19 8.69 27.64
CA SER A 62 -14.16 8.25 29.04
C SER A 62 -15.55 8.36 29.64
N THR A 63 -15.97 7.31 30.36
CA THR A 63 -17.26 7.29 31.10
C THR A 63 -17.45 8.48 32.05
N LEU A 64 -16.38 8.92 32.68
CA LEU A 64 -16.38 10.12 33.54
C LEU A 64 -16.45 11.42 32.72
N GLY A 65 -15.80 11.48 31.54
CA GLY A 65 -15.83 12.64 30.64
C GLY A 65 -17.22 12.88 30.07
N THR A 66 -17.96 11.82 29.74
CA THR A 66 -19.36 11.91 29.27
C THR A 66 -20.29 12.46 30.33
N LEU A 67 -20.09 12.08 31.58
CA LEU A 67 -20.89 12.59 32.73
C LEU A 67 -20.61 14.07 33.05
N VAL A 68 -19.42 14.58 32.72
CA VAL A 68 -18.99 15.97 32.96
C VAL A 68 -19.20 16.88 31.75
N GLY A 69 -19.77 16.34 30.63
CA GLY A 69 -20.04 17.13 29.42
C GLY A 69 -18.78 17.51 28.62
N LYS A 70 -17.68 16.80 28.78
CA LYS A 70 -16.46 17.04 28.01
C LYS A 70 -16.70 16.69 26.53
N SER A 71 -16.55 17.68 25.66
CA SER A 71 -16.63 17.49 24.21
C SER A 71 -15.52 16.52 23.74
N ASN A 72 -15.92 15.51 22.96
CA ASN A 72 -14.98 14.57 22.31
C ASN A 72 -14.55 15.07 20.91
N THR A 73 -14.82 16.35 20.60
CA THR A 73 -14.44 16.98 19.33
C THR A 73 -13.01 17.51 19.36
N PHE A 74 -12.43 17.71 18.19
CA PHE A 74 -11.09 18.28 18.06
C PHE A 74 -11.17 19.79 17.85
N SER A 75 -10.52 20.52 18.73
CA SER A 75 -10.39 21.96 18.61
C SER A 75 -9.40 22.36 17.51
N ALA A 76 -9.45 23.61 17.07
CA ALA A 76 -8.46 24.15 16.14
C ALA A 76 -7.01 24.03 16.66
N GLY A 77 -6.82 24.13 17.98
CA GLY A 77 -5.52 23.92 18.62
C GLY A 77 -5.01 22.48 18.51
N ASP A 78 -5.88 21.49 18.75
CA ASP A 78 -5.52 20.06 18.58
C ASP A 78 -5.09 19.76 17.13
N ILE A 79 -5.81 20.32 16.16
CA ILE A 79 -5.51 20.15 14.74
C ILE A 79 -4.17 20.80 14.37
N ALA A 80 -3.91 22.01 14.86
CA ALA A 80 -2.65 22.72 14.63
C ALA A 80 -1.47 21.94 15.20
N GLU A 81 -1.59 21.43 16.42
CA GLU A 81 -0.55 20.64 17.09
C GLU A 81 -0.22 19.35 16.32
N ILE A 82 -1.24 18.66 15.77
CA ILE A 82 -1.03 17.46 14.95
C ILE A 82 -0.36 17.83 13.62
N LYS A 83 -0.74 18.95 13.00
CA LYS A 83 -0.14 19.43 11.74
C LYS A 83 1.35 19.76 11.87
N GLU A 84 1.77 20.25 13.03
CA GLU A 84 3.17 20.61 13.32
C GLU A 84 4.07 19.39 13.57
N GLN A 85 3.50 18.20 13.74
CA GLN A 85 4.32 17.00 13.96
C GLN A 85 5.11 16.61 12.72
N PRO A 86 6.42 16.26 12.88
CA PRO A 86 7.29 15.94 11.72
C PRO A 86 6.85 14.70 10.93
N PHE A 87 6.04 13.84 11.52
CA PHE A 87 5.49 12.65 10.86
C PHE A 87 4.21 12.95 10.07
N THR A 88 3.59 14.11 10.26
CA THR A 88 2.32 14.50 9.63
C THR A 88 2.59 15.11 8.26
N LYS A 89 1.82 14.68 7.25
CA LYS A 89 1.84 15.23 5.91
C LYS A 89 0.62 16.14 5.65
N SER A 90 -0.57 15.66 5.98
CA SER A 90 -1.81 16.42 5.90
C SER A 90 -2.81 15.97 6.97
N VAL A 91 -3.75 16.84 7.34
CA VAL A 91 -4.78 16.57 8.34
C VAL A 91 -6.11 17.09 7.85
N GLY A 92 -7.12 16.19 7.80
CA GLY A 92 -8.53 16.53 7.55
C GLY A 92 -9.41 16.23 8.76
N GLY A 93 -10.51 16.94 8.88
CA GLY A 93 -11.50 16.71 9.92
C GLY A 93 -12.74 16.01 9.37
N PHE A 94 -13.29 15.06 10.13
CA PHE A 94 -14.65 14.57 9.88
C PHE A 94 -15.63 15.52 10.50
N LEU A 95 -16.31 16.29 9.66
CA LEU A 95 -17.34 17.25 10.07
C LEU A 95 -18.69 16.52 10.13
N PRO A 96 -19.28 16.36 11.31
CA PRO A 96 -20.57 15.67 11.47
C PRO A 96 -21.75 16.57 11.10
N SER A 97 -22.88 15.95 10.72
CA SER A 97 -24.16 16.62 10.59
C SER A 97 -24.68 17.08 11.94
N GLN A 98 -25.02 18.37 12.06
CA GLN A 98 -25.68 18.96 13.26
C GLN A 98 -27.21 18.96 13.13
N PHE A 99 -27.71 18.22 12.17
CA PHE A 99 -29.14 18.08 11.86
C PHE A 99 -29.50 16.60 11.78
N LYS A 100 -30.77 16.27 11.94
CA LYS A 100 -31.25 14.89 11.79
C LYS A 100 -31.46 14.56 10.32
N VAL A 101 -31.01 13.37 9.93
CA VAL A 101 -31.18 12.84 8.57
C VAL A 101 -31.91 11.53 8.64
N SER A 102 -32.97 11.37 7.85
CA SER A 102 -33.56 10.08 7.57
C SER A 102 -33.53 9.83 6.06
N ALA A 103 -33.18 8.62 5.68
CA ALA A 103 -33.20 8.20 4.30
C ALA A 103 -34.24 7.10 4.11
N GLY A 104 -35.01 7.22 3.03
CA GLY A 104 -35.98 6.24 2.61
C GLY A 104 -35.64 5.67 1.22
N MET A 105 -35.95 4.41 1.03
CA MET A 105 -35.87 3.75 -0.27
C MET A 105 -37.14 2.94 -0.50
N GLY A 106 -37.75 3.14 -1.66
CA GLY A 106 -38.86 2.32 -2.10
C GLY A 106 -38.42 1.34 -3.18
N MET A 107 -38.61 0.05 -2.96
CA MET A 107 -38.31 -1.01 -3.92
C MET A 107 -39.43 -2.04 -3.92
N GLN A 108 -40.04 -2.29 -5.09
CA GLN A 108 -41.09 -3.31 -5.29
C GLN A 108 -42.24 -3.24 -4.27
N GLY A 109 -42.69 -2.03 -3.89
CA GLY A 109 -43.79 -1.84 -2.94
C GLY A 109 -43.42 -1.86 -1.46
N ILE A 110 -42.16 -2.16 -1.12
CA ILE A 110 -41.60 -2.07 0.24
C ILE A 110 -40.95 -0.69 0.40
N ARG A 111 -41.42 0.06 1.39
CA ARG A 111 -40.77 1.31 1.81
C ARG A 111 -39.93 1.02 3.05
N MET A 112 -38.63 1.29 2.96
CA MET A 112 -37.72 1.26 4.08
C MET A 112 -37.29 2.68 4.39
N SER A 113 -37.27 3.05 5.66
CA SER A 113 -36.73 4.33 6.13
C SER A 113 -35.86 4.07 7.33
N THR A 114 -34.73 4.72 7.40
CA THR A 114 -33.81 4.63 8.53
C THR A 114 -33.18 6.00 8.81
N ASP A 115 -32.83 6.24 10.06
CA ASP A 115 -32.03 7.40 10.40
C ASP A 115 -30.58 7.16 9.95
N MET A 116 -29.97 8.21 9.44
CA MET A 116 -28.59 8.21 8.94
C MET A 116 -27.79 9.31 9.60
N PHE A 117 -26.49 9.13 9.63
CA PHE A 117 -25.53 10.15 10.05
C PHE A 117 -24.64 10.48 8.86
N PHE A 118 -24.60 11.75 8.50
CA PHE A 118 -23.72 12.22 7.44
C PHE A 118 -22.46 12.83 8.05
N GLU A 119 -21.35 12.58 7.43
CA GLU A 119 -20.08 13.25 7.68
C GLU A 119 -19.50 13.78 6.39
N SER A 120 -18.67 14.80 6.45
CA SER A 120 -17.85 15.24 5.35
C SER A 120 -16.38 15.22 5.73
N VAL A 121 -15.52 14.99 4.75
CA VAL A 121 -14.06 15.09 4.86
C VAL A 121 -13.55 15.89 3.67
N PRO A 122 -12.37 16.55 3.77
CA PRO A 122 -11.78 17.19 2.61
C PRO A 122 -11.60 16.21 1.43
N ASP A 123 -11.87 16.69 0.23
CA ASP A 123 -11.91 15.87 -1.00
C ASP A 123 -10.62 15.09 -1.24
N GLU A 124 -9.47 15.59 -0.79
CA GLU A 124 -8.17 14.93 -0.89
C GLU A 124 -8.10 13.58 -0.17
N PHE A 125 -8.98 13.34 0.81
CA PHE A 125 -9.05 12.11 1.58
C PHE A 125 -10.10 11.11 1.07
N VAL A 126 -10.93 11.51 0.12
CA VAL A 126 -11.95 10.65 -0.47
C VAL A 126 -11.32 9.66 -1.44
N ASP A 127 -11.61 8.36 -1.29
CA ASP A 127 -11.04 7.26 -2.07
C ASP A 127 -11.84 6.87 -3.31
N VAL A 128 -12.83 7.68 -3.68
CA VAL A 128 -13.73 7.46 -4.82
C VAL A 128 -13.51 8.57 -5.86
N LYS A 129 -13.80 8.28 -7.15
CA LYS A 129 -13.75 9.31 -8.20
C LYS A 129 -14.77 10.41 -7.96
N LEU A 130 -14.34 11.65 -8.05
CA LEU A 130 -15.12 12.83 -7.67
C LEU A 130 -15.88 13.47 -8.84
N ASP A 131 -16.04 12.79 -9.98
CA ASP A 131 -16.68 13.35 -11.19
C ASP A 131 -18.11 13.89 -10.97
N LYS A 132 -18.82 13.34 -9.96
CA LYS A 132 -20.19 13.72 -9.57
C LYS A 132 -20.29 14.19 -8.12
N TRP A 133 -19.18 14.60 -7.54
CA TRP A 133 -19.05 14.95 -6.11
C TRP A 133 -19.20 16.45 -5.88
N SER A 134 -20.20 17.08 -6.51
CA SER A 134 -20.49 18.50 -6.29
C SER A 134 -21.94 18.68 -5.85
N PHE A 135 -22.17 19.54 -4.88
CA PHE A 135 -23.48 19.89 -4.40
C PHE A 135 -23.85 21.31 -4.84
N ASN A 136 -25.07 21.45 -5.36
CA ASN A 136 -25.69 22.75 -5.66
C ASN A 136 -26.99 22.85 -4.86
N PRO A 137 -27.17 23.85 -3.98
CA PRO A 137 -28.38 24.02 -3.18
C PRO A 137 -29.68 24.13 -3.99
N ALA A 138 -29.59 24.54 -5.27
CA ALA A 138 -30.73 24.64 -6.17
C ALA A 138 -31.17 23.29 -6.79
N SER A 139 -30.34 22.25 -6.73
CA SER A 139 -30.60 20.96 -7.41
C SER A 139 -31.37 19.95 -6.58
N ASP A 140 -31.60 20.17 -5.31
CA ASP A 140 -32.22 19.22 -4.36
C ASP A 140 -31.68 17.78 -4.44
N ILE A 141 -30.47 17.59 -5.00
CA ILE A 141 -29.80 16.29 -5.13
C ILE A 141 -28.51 16.33 -4.31
N VAL A 142 -28.36 15.35 -3.43
CA VAL A 142 -27.18 15.18 -2.57
C VAL A 142 -26.38 13.97 -3.08
N PRO A 143 -25.14 14.15 -3.55
CA PRO A 143 -24.28 13.03 -3.84
C PRO A 143 -23.81 12.38 -2.52
N ILE A 144 -23.83 11.05 -2.48
CA ILE A 144 -23.55 10.26 -1.28
C ILE A 144 -22.52 9.19 -1.63
N ILE A 145 -21.51 9.03 -0.77
CA ILE A 145 -20.61 7.89 -0.79
C ILE A 145 -20.91 7.03 0.43
N ILE A 146 -21.09 5.74 0.21
CA ILE A 146 -21.45 4.78 1.26
C ILE A 146 -20.28 3.82 1.52
N PRO A 147 -20.02 3.41 2.77
CA PRO A 147 -19.07 2.35 3.06
C PRO A 147 -19.44 1.05 2.33
N ARG A 148 -18.47 0.40 1.69
CA ARG A 148 -18.71 -0.87 0.97
C ARG A 148 -19.21 -1.99 1.90
N ASN A 149 -18.79 -2.01 3.15
CA ASN A 149 -19.26 -2.98 4.11
C ASN A 149 -20.77 -2.84 4.40
N TYR A 150 -21.40 -1.67 4.19
CA TYR A 150 -22.87 -1.54 4.31
C TYR A 150 -23.59 -2.30 3.19
N LEU A 151 -23.05 -2.30 1.96
CA LEU A 151 -23.56 -3.13 0.89
C LEU A 151 -23.43 -4.63 1.21
N ASN A 152 -22.30 -5.03 1.81
CA ASN A 152 -22.08 -6.40 2.25
C ASN A 152 -23.07 -6.80 3.37
N LEU A 153 -23.27 -5.94 4.36
CA LEU A 153 -24.25 -6.16 5.43
C LEU A 153 -25.68 -6.27 4.89
N TYR A 154 -26.04 -5.44 3.90
CA TYR A 154 -27.31 -5.58 3.21
C TYR A 154 -27.42 -6.93 2.49
N ASN A 155 -26.45 -7.27 1.64
CA ASN A 155 -26.49 -8.44 0.79
C ASN A 155 -26.46 -9.77 1.57
N PHE A 156 -25.61 -9.88 2.57
CA PHE A 156 -25.34 -11.14 3.30
C PHE A 156 -26.05 -11.22 4.66
N GLY A 157 -26.54 -10.11 5.16
CA GLY A 157 -27.30 -10.07 6.41
C GLY A 157 -28.79 -9.82 6.15
N PHE A 158 -29.13 -8.61 5.71
CA PHE A 158 -30.53 -8.16 5.65
C PHE A 158 -31.31 -8.77 4.48
N ALA A 159 -30.77 -8.78 3.25
CA ALA A 159 -31.47 -9.25 2.06
C ALA A 159 -31.84 -10.73 2.18
N GLN A 160 -30.91 -11.56 2.66
CA GLN A 160 -31.16 -13.00 2.87
C GLN A 160 -32.25 -13.25 3.90
N SER A 161 -32.23 -12.54 5.03
CA SER A 161 -33.22 -12.73 6.10
C SER A 161 -34.64 -12.29 5.72
N ARG A 162 -34.77 -11.48 4.67
CA ARG A 162 -36.06 -10.92 4.20
C ARG A 162 -36.47 -11.38 2.81
N ASN A 163 -35.76 -12.36 2.21
CA ASN A 163 -35.94 -12.80 0.81
C ASN A 163 -35.95 -11.65 -0.20
N LEU A 164 -35.08 -10.65 0.02
CA LEU A 164 -34.88 -9.53 -0.87
C LEU A 164 -33.74 -9.82 -1.86
N PRO A 165 -33.73 -9.21 -3.06
CA PRO A 165 -32.64 -9.38 -4.00
C PRO A 165 -31.35 -8.77 -3.48
N GLN A 166 -30.23 -9.44 -3.75
CA GLN A 166 -28.90 -8.87 -3.54
C GLN A 166 -28.66 -7.76 -4.55
N LEU A 167 -27.96 -6.71 -4.13
CA LEU A 167 -27.70 -5.52 -4.93
C LEU A 167 -26.21 -5.44 -5.28
N SER A 168 -25.91 -5.18 -6.54
CA SER A 168 -24.55 -4.80 -6.98
C SER A 168 -24.34 -3.31 -6.77
N GLU A 169 -23.08 -2.86 -6.77
CA GLU A 169 -22.73 -1.43 -6.68
C GLU A 169 -23.38 -0.63 -7.81
N GLY A 170 -23.39 -1.18 -9.03
CA GLY A 170 -24.00 -0.53 -10.19
C GLY A 170 -25.51 -0.33 -10.01
N VAL A 171 -26.21 -1.31 -9.44
CA VAL A 171 -27.66 -1.20 -9.15
C VAL A 171 -27.93 -0.18 -8.04
N MET A 172 -27.10 -0.19 -6.98
CA MET A 172 -27.22 0.79 -5.90
C MET A 172 -26.97 2.22 -6.38
N GLY A 173 -26.03 2.44 -7.31
CA GLY A 173 -25.80 3.76 -7.93
C GLY A 173 -26.95 4.27 -8.80
N MET A 174 -27.92 3.42 -9.18
CA MET A 174 -29.12 3.80 -9.90
C MET A 174 -30.30 4.12 -8.96
N VAL A 175 -30.18 3.78 -7.69
CA VAL A 175 -31.24 4.01 -6.70
C VAL A 175 -31.18 5.42 -6.17
N ASN A 176 -32.28 6.16 -6.28
CA ASN A 176 -32.44 7.44 -5.62
C ASN A 176 -33.00 7.24 -4.21
N LEU A 177 -32.29 7.75 -3.22
CA LEU A 177 -32.76 7.75 -1.84
C LEU A 177 -33.64 8.99 -1.60
N ASP A 178 -34.74 8.82 -0.89
CA ASP A 178 -35.53 9.93 -0.38
C ASP A 178 -34.89 10.42 0.93
N ILE A 179 -34.19 11.55 0.88
CA ILE A 179 -33.51 12.15 2.03
C ILE A 179 -34.40 13.18 2.67
N ARG A 180 -34.58 13.10 3.97
CA ARG A 180 -35.27 14.10 4.78
C ARG A 180 -34.31 14.63 5.82
N ILE A 181 -34.01 15.92 5.71
CA ILE A 181 -33.20 16.64 6.71
C ILE A 181 -34.12 17.47 7.62
N MET A 182 -33.82 17.45 8.91
CA MET A 182 -34.64 18.11 9.93
C MET A 182 -33.73 18.80 10.95
N GLY A 183 -33.98 20.04 11.22
CA GLY A 183 -33.27 20.80 12.25
C GLY A 183 -33.73 22.24 12.31
N ASN A 184 -33.46 22.91 13.38
CA ASN A 184 -33.85 24.31 13.62
C ASN A 184 -35.32 24.63 13.29
N GLY A 185 -36.22 23.67 13.60
CA GLY A 185 -37.64 23.81 13.29
C GLY A 185 -38.03 23.68 11.82
N GLN A 186 -37.07 23.42 10.95
CA GLN A 186 -37.27 23.28 9.49
C GLN A 186 -37.14 21.83 9.05
N VAL A 187 -37.80 21.51 7.94
CA VAL A 187 -37.73 20.19 7.29
C VAL A 187 -37.56 20.41 5.80
N LYS A 188 -36.59 19.73 5.18
CA LYS A 188 -36.43 19.71 3.73
C LYS A 188 -36.35 18.28 3.22
N GLN A 189 -37.03 18.01 2.11
CA GLN A 189 -36.94 16.77 1.37
C GLN A 189 -36.03 16.94 0.17
N MET A 190 -35.14 15.99 -0.03
CA MET A 190 -34.14 15.99 -1.10
C MET A 190 -34.00 14.57 -1.67
N LYS A 191 -33.33 14.44 -2.79
CA LYS A 191 -32.94 13.14 -3.36
C LYS A 191 -31.48 12.88 -3.09
N GLY A 192 -31.16 11.69 -2.59
CA GLY A 192 -29.78 11.22 -2.45
C GLY A 192 -29.39 10.35 -3.61
N ASN A 193 -28.25 10.64 -4.24
CA ASN A 193 -27.67 9.81 -5.30
C ASN A 193 -26.38 9.16 -4.81
N ILE A 194 -26.31 7.83 -4.81
CA ILE A 194 -25.10 7.10 -4.43
C ILE A 194 -24.12 7.16 -5.61
N VAL A 195 -23.03 7.93 -5.45
CA VAL A 195 -22.03 8.17 -6.48
C VAL A 195 -20.82 7.25 -6.36
N GLY A 196 -20.69 6.54 -5.22
CA GLY A 196 -19.60 5.60 -5.04
C GLY A 196 -19.63 4.87 -3.70
N PHE A 197 -18.68 3.94 -3.55
CA PHE A 197 -18.51 3.13 -2.36
C PHE A 197 -17.07 3.28 -1.85
N SER A 198 -16.94 3.74 -0.59
CA SER A 198 -15.65 3.82 0.06
C SER A 198 -15.24 2.47 0.63
N ASN A 199 -13.98 2.08 0.37
CA ASN A 199 -13.35 0.92 0.99
C ASN A 199 -12.61 1.29 2.28
N ARG A 200 -12.42 2.57 2.52
CA ARG A 200 -11.51 3.09 3.56
C ARG A 200 -12.22 3.82 4.68
N LEU A 201 -13.26 4.56 4.33
CA LEU A 201 -13.99 5.39 5.26
C LEU A 201 -15.28 4.67 5.65
N ASN A 202 -15.38 4.31 6.94
CA ASN A 202 -16.51 3.55 7.48
C ASN A 202 -17.64 4.49 7.95
N THR A 203 -17.97 5.47 7.10
CA THR A 203 -19.03 6.44 7.36
C THR A 203 -19.70 6.87 6.06
N ILE A 204 -20.93 7.37 6.14
CA ILE A 204 -21.66 7.90 4.99
C ILE A 204 -21.19 9.32 4.72
N LEU A 205 -20.54 9.52 3.57
CA LEU A 205 -19.99 10.82 3.20
C LEU A 205 -20.90 11.60 2.29
N VAL A 206 -20.89 12.91 2.51
CA VAL A 206 -21.46 13.93 1.65
C VAL A 206 -20.43 15.03 1.37
N PRO A 207 -20.55 15.81 0.28
CA PRO A 207 -19.62 16.90 0.00
C PRO A 207 -19.53 17.92 1.13
N GLU A 208 -18.36 18.50 1.36
CA GLU A 208 -18.20 19.58 2.33
C GLU A 208 -19.13 20.77 2.05
N SER A 209 -19.36 21.07 0.76
CA SER A 209 -20.28 22.14 0.35
C SER A 209 -21.73 21.88 0.81
N PHE A 210 -22.18 20.62 0.75
CA PHE A 210 -23.49 20.24 1.29
C PHE A 210 -23.49 20.33 2.82
N MET A 211 -22.47 19.80 3.48
CA MET A 211 -22.40 19.76 4.93
C MET A 211 -22.39 21.17 5.54
N ASN A 212 -21.58 22.07 4.97
CA ASN A 212 -21.52 23.45 5.44
C ASN A 212 -22.86 24.16 5.24
N TRP A 213 -23.50 24.05 4.05
CA TRP A 213 -24.80 24.62 3.79
C TRP A 213 -25.88 24.05 4.73
N ALA A 214 -25.89 22.74 4.95
CA ALA A 214 -26.91 22.10 5.74
C ALA A 214 -26.73 22.38 7.25
N ASN A 215 -25.49 22.39 7.76
CA ASN A 215 -25.21 22.76 9.14
C ASN A 215 -25.55 24.23 9.43
N GLU A 216 -25.32 25.14 8.46
CA GLU A 216 -25.72 26.55 8.60
C GLU A 216 -27.23 26.72 8.63
N ALA A 217 -27.98 26.02 7.76
CA ALA A 217 -29.42 26.17 7.63
C ALA A 217 -30.22 25.42 8.69
N TYR A 218 -29.78 24.22 9.07
CA TYR A 218 -30.51 23.26 9.93
C TYR A 218 -29.81 22.93 11.23
N GLY A 219 -28.55 23.33 11.40
CA GLY A 219 -27.79 23.12 12.66
C GLY A 219 -28.22 24.07 13.75
N ALA A 220 -27.70 23.85 14.98
CA ALA A 220 -27.99 24.64 16.16
C ALA A 220 -27.28 26.02 16.20
N GLY A 221 -26.62 26.44 15.13
CA GLY A 221 -25.92 27.73 15.04
C GLY A 221 -24.51 27.73 15.64
N GLU A 222 -24.05 26.62 16.21
CA GLU A 222 -22.68 26.46 16.66
C GLU A 222 -21.77 25.99 15.52
N LYS A 223 -20.51 26.45 15.52
CA LYS A 223 -19.55 25.97 14.54
C LYS A 223 -19.25 24.49 14.81
N ALA A 224 -19.56 23.63 13.85
CA ALA A 224 -19.29 22.21 13.97
C ALA A 224 -17.77 21.95 14.09
N GLU A 225 -17.37 21.31 15.18
CA GLU A 225 -16.00 20.84 15.35
C GLU A 225 -15.89 19.39 14.87
N PRO A 226 -14.74 18.98 14.28
CA PRO A 226 -14.54 17.62 13.86
C PRO A 226 -14.63 16.63 15.01
N SER A 227 -15.41 15.56 14.80
CA SER A 227 -15.53 14.45 15.77
C SER A 227 -14.34 13.51 15.69
N ARG A 228 -13.75 13.37 14.50
CA ARG A 228 -12.58 12.53 14.17
C ARG A 228 -11.67 13.28 13.22
N LEU A 229 -10.40 12.90 13.21
CA LEU A 229 -9.42 13.43 12.26
C LEU A 229 -8.89 12.31 11.38
N ILE A 230 -8.62 12.63 10.12
CA ILE A 230 -7.86 11.80 9.21
C ILE A 230 -6.49 12.44 9.01
N VAL A 231 -5.44 11.70 9.33
CA VAL A 231 -4.05 12.18 9.31
C VAL A 231 -3.26 11.37 8.30
N GLU A 232 -2.78 12.02 7.25
CA GLU A 232 -1.80 11.42 6.35
C GLU A 232 -0.42 11.52 6.98
N VAL A 233 0.26 10.37 7.12
CA VAL A 233 1.58 10.29 7.75
C VAL A 233 2.66 9.94 6.73
N ASN A 234 3.88 10.45 6.95
CA ASN A 234 5.01 10.19 6.06
C ASN A 234 5.50 8.74 6.15
N ASN A 235 5.48 8.17 7.35
CA ASN A 235 5.88 6.79 7.61
C ASN A 235 5.02 6.21 8.74
N PRO A 236 4.06 5.32 8.44
CA PRO A 236 3.16 4.76 9.46
C PRO A 236 3.85 3.85 10.47
N ALA A 237 5.10 3.46 10.22
CA ALA A 237 5.91 2.67 11.16
C ALA A 237 6.73 3.53 12.14
N ASP A 238 6.60 4.86 12.06
CA ASP A 238 7.30 5.75 12.99
C ASP A 238 6.73 5.61 14.41
N GLU A 239 7.55 5.13 15.34
CA GLU A 239 7.16 4.93 16.74
C GLU A 239 6.71 6.23 17.44
N ARG A 240 7.14 7.39 16.93
CA ARG A 240 6.74 8.70 17.47
C ARG A 240 5.23 8.93 17.33
N ILE A 241 4.62 8.37 16.27
CA ILE A 241 3.17 8.47 16.03
C ILE A 241 2.40 7.83 17.19
N ALA A 242 2.72 6.56 17.48
CA ALA A 242 2.03 5.82 18.53
C ALA A 242 2.24 6.46 19.91
N LYS A 243 3.47 6.92 20.21
CA LYS A 243 3.78 7.62 21.47
C LYS A 243 3.00 8.94 21.61
N PHE A 244 2.96 9.74 20.54
CA PHE A 244 2.25 11.02 20.56
C PHE A 244 0.74 10.81 20.76
N PHE A 245 0.12 9.88 20.02
CA PHE A 245 -1.31 9.61 20.15
C PHE A 245 -1.66 9.05 21.53
N GLN A 246 -0.83 8.17 22.08
CA GLN A 246 -1.03 7.65 23.43
C GLN A 246 -0.92 8.76 24.50
N GLN A 247 0.07 9.66 24.39
CA GLN A 247 0.25 10.78 25.32
C GLN A 247 -0.94 11.74 25.29
N LYS A 248 -1.54 11.96 24.11
CA LYS A 248 -2.71 12.83 23.93
C LYS A 248 -4.04 12.14 24.24
N GLY A 249 -4.03 10.82 24.48
CA GLY A 249 -5.25 10.05 24.72
C GLY A 249 -6.11 9.89 23.46
N TYR A 250 -5.47 9.88 22.26
CA TYR A 250 -6.14 9.62 21.01
C TYR A 250 -6.21 8.12 20.75
N GLU A 251 -7.33 7.67 20.21
CA GLU A 251 -7.55 6.31 19.73
C GLU A 251 -7.49 6.30 18.20
N THR A 252 -6.93 5.23 17.63
CA THR A 252 -6.84 5.06 16.18
C THR A 252 -7.92 4.09 15.71
N GLU A 253 -8.69 4.48 14.69
CA GLU A 253 -9.66 3.59 14.06
C GLU A 253 -8.97 2.77 12.96
N GLY A 254 -9.25 1.46 12.95
CA GLY A 254 -8.80 0.52 11.92
C GLY A 254 -7.32 0.13 12.01
N ASN A 255 -6.91 -0.70 11.06
CA ASN A 255 -5.56 -1.30 11.00
C ASN A 255 -4.55 -0.46 10.19
N GLY A 256 -4.76 0.84 10.02
CA GLY A 256 -3.91 1.69 9.17
C GLY A 256 -2.44 1.68 9.61
N LEU A 257 -2.17 1.75 10.92
CA LEU A 257 -0.82 1.65 11.47
C LEU A 257 -0.23 0.24 11.33
N ASP A 258 -1.06 -0.80 11.42
CA ASP A 258 -0.58 -2.19 11.33
C ASP A 258 -0.22 -2.56 9.90
N ALA A 259 -0.96 -2.08 8.92
CA ALA A 259 -0.65 -2.24 7.50
C ALA A 259 0.67 -1.53 7.10
N GLY A 260 0.88 -0.31 7.61
CA GLY A 260 2.14 0.38 7.42
C GLY A 260 3.33 -0.32 8.07
N LYS A 261 3.14 -0.85 9.29
CA LYS A 261 4.16 -1.68 9.96
C LYS A 261 4.49 -2.93 9.16
N ALA A 262 3.47 -3.61 8.58
CA ALA A 262 3.69 -4.77 7.73
C ALA A 262 4.50 -4.44 6.48
N THR A 263 4.20 -3.33 5.81
CA THR A 263 4.96 -2.85 4.64
C THR A 263 6.40 -2.50 5.01
N TRP A 264 6.61 -1.82 6.14
CA TRP A 264 7.95 -1.49 6.64
C TRP A 264 8.75 -2.76 7.00
N PHE A 265 8.11 -3.71 7.70
CA PHE A 265 8.72 -5.01 8.01
C PHE A 265 9.14 -5.75 6.74
N LEU A 266 8.29 -5.78 5.71
CA LEU A 266 8.60 -6.35 4.40
C LEU A 266 9.84 -5.70 3.78
N LYS A 267 9.95 -4.35 3.81
CA LYS A 267 11.13 -3.63 3.32
C LYS A 267 12.41 -4.03 4.06
N ILE A 268 12.34 -4.18 5.39
CA ILE A 268 13.50 -4.62 6.19
C ILE A 268 13.91 -6.04 5.81
N VAL A 269 12.96 -6.98 5.76
CA VAL A 269 13.26 -8.39 5.42
C VAL A 269 13.91 -8.48 4.05
N ILE A 270 13.36 -7.80 3.04
CA ILE A 270 13.92 -7.75 1.70
C ILE A 270 15.31 -7.09 1.72
N GLY A 271 15.50 -6.01 2.46
CA GLY A 271 16.78 -5.35 2.64
C GLY A 271 17.85 -6.29 3.20
N ILE A 272 17.51 -7.10 4.20
CA ILE A 272 18.41 -8.12 4.77
C ILE A 272 18.75 -9.20 3.73
N VAL A 273 17.74 -9.71 3.01
CA VAL A 273 17.94 -10.72 1.97
C VAL A 273 18.86 -10.21 0.86
N LEU A 274 18.64 -8.97 0.40
CA LEU A 274 19.51 -8.33 -0.60
C LEU A 274 20.94 -8.14 -0.09
N SER A 275 21.10 -7.74 1.16
CA SER A 275 22.42 -7.57 1.78
C SER A 275 23.18 -8.90 1.85
N VAL A 276 22.52 -9.98 2.24
CA VAL A 276 23.11 -11.32 2.26
C VAL A 276 23.49 -11.79 0.85
N GLY A 277 22.59 -11.61 -0.13
CA GLY A 277 22.87 -11.94 -1.52
C GLY A 277 24.09 -11.17 -2.09
N LEU A 278 24.15 -9.87 -1.79
CA LEU A 278 25.30 -9.03 -2.17
C LEU A 278 26.61 -9.53 -1.53
N LEU A 279 26.61 -9.83 -0.23
CA LEU A 279 27.79 -10.37 0.45
C LEU A 279 28.27 -11.69 -0.18
N ILE A 280 27.34 -12.61 -0.48
CA ILE A 280 27.67 -13.87 -1.15
C ILE A 280 28.29 -13.60 -2.55
N SER A 281 27.73 -12.66 -3.29
CA SER A 281 28.24 -12.28 -4.62
C SER A 281 29.66 -11.68 -4.53
N VAL A 282 29.92 -10.81 -3.57
CA VAL A 282 31.25 -10.23 -3.34
C VAL A 282 32.26 -11.29 -2.95
N LEU A 283 31.91 -12.18 -2.01
CA LEU A 283 32.77 -13.29 -1.59
C LEU A 283 33.06 -14.23 -2.77
N SER A 284 32.06 -14.55 -3.58
CA SER A 284 32.21 -15.38 -4.78
C SER A 284 33.18 -14.75 -5.79
N PHE A 285 33.07 -13.44 -5.99
CA PHE A 285 33.99 -12.70 -6.87
C PHE A 285 35.43 -12.74 -6.32
N TYR A 286 35.62 -12.60 -5.00
CA TYR A 286 36.93 -12.74 -4.36
C TYR A 286 37.51 -14.15 -4.56
N ILE A 287 36.73 -15.21 -4.41
CA ILE A 287 37.13 -16.59 -4.66
C ILE A 287 37.56 -16.77 -6.12
N LEU A 288 36.88 -16.14 -7.08
CA LEU A 288 37.27 -16.16 -8.50
C LEU A 288 38.65 -15.53 -8.70
N ILE A 289 38.87 -14.34 -8.16
CA ILE A 289 40.16 -13.63 -8.27
C ILE A 289 41.29 -14.53 -7.68
N LEU A 290 41.06 -15.09 -6.49
CA LEU A 290 42.01 -15.96 -5.84
C LEU A 290 42.29 -17.23 -6.67
N SER A 291 41.26 -17.84 -7.25
CA SER A 291 41.40 -19.00 -8.15
C SER A 291 42.23 -18.69 -9.38
N ILE A 292 42.00 -17.53 -10.02
CA ILE A 292 42.79 -17.08 -11.17
C ILE A 292 44.24 -16.80 -10.75
N TYR A 293 44.46 -16.14 -9.60
CA TYR A 293 45.79 -15.86 -9.07
C TYR A 293 46.58 -17.16 -8.83
N LEU A 294 46.01 -18.15 -8.16
CA LEU A 294 46.63 -19.45 -7.93
C LEU A 294 46.93 -20.20 -9.22
N LEU A 295 46.03 -20.10 -10.21
CA LEU A 295 46.25 -20.69 -11.53
C LEU A 295 47.40 -20.03 -12.27
N LEU A 296 47.54 -18.69 -12.20
CA LEU A 296 48.68 -17.97 -12.78
C LEU A 296 49.97 -18.33 -12.06
N GLN A 297 49.99 -18.39 -10.74
CA GLN A 297 51.14 -18.76 -9.94
C GLN A 297 51.63 -20.18 -10.29
N LYS A 298 50.74 -21.16 -10.39
CA LYS A 298 51.05 -22.55 -10.77
C LYS A 298 51.63 -22.65 -12.18
N ASN A 299 51.36 -21.72 -13.04
CA ASN A 299 51.84 -21.71 -14.44
C ASN A 299 52.86 -20.60 -14.70
N SER A 300 53.43 -19.94 -13.69
CA SER A 300 54.31 -18.77 -13.80
C SER A 300 55.49 -19.02 -14.80
N THR A 301 56.22 -20.12 -14.63
CA THR A 301 57.38 -20.45 -15.51
C THR A 301 56.96 -20.56 -17.01
N ARG A 302 55.80 -21.12 -17.26
CA ARG A 302 55.32 -21.27 -18.66
C ARG A 302 54.83 -19.93 -19.23
N LEU A 303 54.21 -19.09 -18.39
CA LEU A 303 53.75 -17.77 -18.78
C LEU A 303 54.96 -16.84 -19.03
N GLU A 304 56.00 -16.94 -18.19
CA GLU A 304 57.27 -16.25 -18.36
C GLU A 304 57.95 -16.63 -19.69
N ASN A 305 58.02 -17.95 -20.01
CA ASN A 305 58.54 -18.42 -21.26
C ASN A 305 57.78 -17.86 -22.47
N LEU A 306 56.43 -17.73 -22.38
CA LEU A 306 55.65 -17.11 -23.47
C LEU A 306 55.95 -15.62 -23.61
N LEU A 307 56.18 -14.90 -22.51
CA LEU A 307 56.59 -13.50 -22.54
C LEU A 307 58.00 -13.34 -23.14
N LEU A 308 58.93 -14.22 -22.79
CA LEU A 308 60.28 -14.24 -23.34
C LEU A 308 60.33 -14.54 -24.85
N ILE A 309 59.40 -15.34 -25.39
CA ILE A 309 59.23 -15.63 -26.82
C ILE A 309 58.55 -14.44 -27.56
N GLY A 310 58.16 -13.36 -26.84
CA GLY A 310 57.61 -12.15 -27.44
C GLY A 310 56.10 -11.99 -27.45
N TYR A 311 55.37 -12.85 -26.72
CA TYR A 311 53.92 -12.65 -26.53
C TYR A 311 53.66 -11.45 -25.62
N SER A 312 52.75 -10.57 -26.05
CA SER A 312 52.35 -9.43 -25.21
C SER A 312 51.56 -9.88 -24.00
N PRO A 313 51.70 -9.21 -22.83
CA PRO A 313 50.94 -9.54 -21.61
C PRO A 313 49.44 -9.61 -21.82
N ALA A 314 48.89 -8.70 -22.65
CA ALA A 314 47.49 -8.65 -23.02
C ALA A 314 47.02 -9.93 -23.75
N ARG A 315 47.84 -10.50 -24.62
CA ARG A 315 47.49 -11.78 -25.31
C ARG A 315 47.51 -12.95 -24.36
N VAL A 316 48.36 -12.95 -23.36
CA VAL A 316 48.46 -13.99 -22.33
C VAL A 316 47.28 -13.92 -21.40
N ALA A 317 46.83 -12.70 -21.06
CA ALA A 317 45.68 -12.47 -20.13
C ALA A 317 44.30 -12.75 -20.79
N ARG A 318 44.15 -12.53 -22.10
CA ARG A 318 42.84 -12.68 -22.81
C ARG A 318 42.07 -13.98 -22.51
N PRO A 319 42.65 -15.19 -22.50
CA PRO A 319 41.91 -16.40 -22.21
C PRO A 319 41.31 -16.45 -20.82
N TYR A 320 42.00 -15.88 -19.82
CA TYR A 320 41.51 -15.82 -18.44
C TYR A 320 40.36 -14.81 -18.28
N GLN A 321 40.49 -13.64 -18.93
CA GLN A 321 39.42 -12.66 -19.01
C GLN A 321 38.18 -13.22 -19.69
N LEU A 322 38.34 -13.91 -20.83
CA LEU A 322 37.25 -14.50 -21.56
C LEU A 322 36.55 -15.61 -20.76
N LEU A 323 37.31 -16.44 -20.04
CA LEU A 323 36.76 -17.46 -19.14
C LEU A 323 35.91 -16.82 -18.05
N THR A 324 36.38 -15.73 -17.43
CA THR A 324 35.66 -15.00 -16.40
C THR A 324 34.34 -14.42 -16.93
N VAL A 325 34.40 -13.80 -18.11
CA VAL A 325 33.20 -13.23 -18.76
C VAL A 325 32.18 -14.30 -19.09
N ILE A 326 32.62 -15.41 -19.69
CA ILE A 326 31.73 -16.55 -20.03
C ILE A 326 31.07 -17.12 -18.79
N LEU A 327 31.82 -17.32 -17.70
CA LEU A 327 31.28 -17.85 -16.45
C LEU A 327 30.24 -16.90 -15.85
N ASN A 328 30.52 -15.61 -15.79
CA ASN A 328 29.56 -14.64 -15.24
C ASN A 328 28.31 -14.51 -16.13
N LEU A 329 28.47 -14.56 -17.45
CA LEU A 329 27.34 -14.56 -18.38
C LEU A 329 26.47 -15.81 -18.20
N ALA A 330 27.09 -16.99 -18.05
CA ALA A 330 26.39 -18.24 -17.79
C ALA A 330 25.63 -18.19 -16.44
N VAL A 331 26.23 -17.64 -15.39
CA VAL A 331 25.59 -17.42 -14.07
C VAL A 331 24.39 -16.49 -14.22
N LEU A 332 24.53 -15.38 -14.95
CA LEU A 332 23.43 -14.43 -15.16
C LEU A 332 22.26 -15.10 -15.91
N LEU A 333 22.54 -15.79 -17.01
CA LEU A 333 21.51 -16.46 -17.82
C LEU A 333 20.78 -17.54 -17.01
N LEU A 334 21.52 -18.39 -16.30
CA LEU A 334 20.91 -19.42 -15.46
C LEU A 334 20.14 -18.80 -14.28
N GLY A 335 20.68 -17.74 -13.68
CA GLY A 335 20.00 -16.98 -12.63
C GLY A 335 18.67 -16.43 -13.11
N CYS A 336 18.64 -15.80 -14.29
CA CYS A 336 17.39 -15.30 -14.89
C CYS A 336 16.38 -16.43 -15.13
N VAL A 337 16.81 -17.59 -15.67
CA VAL A 337 15.92 -18.74 -15.90
C VAL A 337 15.31 -19.24 -14.60
N VAL A 338 16.11 -19.37 -13.54
CA VAL A 338 15.62 -19.81 -12.22
C VAL A 338 14.64 -18.79 -11.65
N VAL A 339 14.96 -17.50 -11.73
CA VAL A 339 14.07 -16.42 -11.25
C VAL A 339 12.75 -16.41 -11.99
N MET A 340 12.76 -16.61 -13.32
CA MET A 340 11.53 -16.72 -14.12
C MET A 340 10.67 -17.91 -13.67
N SER A 341 11.28 -19.07 -13.45
CA SER A 341 10.58 -20.28 -13.02
C SER A 341 9.99 -20.12 -11.60
N VAL A 342 10.74 -19.55 -10.67
CA VAL A 342 10.25 -19.30 -9.31
C VAL A 342 9.17 -18.22 -9.32
N ARG A 343 9.33 -17.18 -10.17
CA ARG A 343 8.34 -16.13 -10.32
C ARG A 343 6.98 -16.65 -10.75
N SER A 344 6.93 -17.54 -11.74
CA SER A 344 5.66 -18.12 -12.21
C SER A 344 4.93 -18.86 -11.07
N LEU A 345 5.66 -19.60 -10.23
CA LEU A 345 5.09 -20.34 -9.12
C LEU A 345 4.47 -19.44 -8.04
N TYR A 346 5.18 -18.39 -7.63
CA TYR A 346 4.61 -17.51 -6.59
C TYR A 346 3.57 -16.52 -7.13
N LEU A 347 3.66 -16.07 -8.39
CA LEU A 347 2.66 -15.20 -8.99
C LEU A 347 1.29 -15.88 -9.10
N ASP A 348 1.23 -17.16 -9.48
CA ASP A 348 -0.01 -17.91 -9.51
C ASP A 348 -0.67 -17.96 -8.11
N THR A 349 0.14 -18.15 -7.07
CA THR A 349 -0.34 -18.12 -5.69
C THR A 349 -0.85 -16.73 -5.28
N ILE A 350 -0.12 -15.68 -5.64
CA ILE A 350 -0.48 -14.29 -5.34
C ILE A 350 -1.76 -13.89 -6.09
N MET A 351 -1.89 -14.20 -7.38
CA MET A 351 -3.09 -13.87 -8.17
C MET A 351 -4.33 -14.60 -7.69
N ASN A 352 -4.18 -15.83 -7.17
CA ASN A 352 -5.29 -16.56 -6.56
C ASN A 352 -5.76 -15.92 -5.24
N LEU A 353 -4.84 -15.33 -4.47
CA LEU A 353 -5.16 -14.64 -3.21
C LEU A 353 -5.63 -13.19 -3.43
N TYR A 354 -5.14 -12.53 -4.48
CA TYR A 354 -5.42 -11.13 -4.80
C TYR A 354 -5.70 -10.96 -6.30
N PRO A 355 -6.94 -11.17 -6.76
CA PRO A 355 -7.30 -11.15 -8.19
C PRO A 355 -7.09 -9.82 -8.93
N GLY A 356 -6.72 -8.76 -8.25
CA GLY A 356 -6.41 -7.43 -8.82
C GLY A 356 -4.92 -7.07 -8.86
N ALA A 357 -4.05 -7.95 -8.38
CA ALA A 357 -2.61 -7.69 -8.37
C ALA A 357 -1.99 -8.01 -9.75
N GLY A 358 -1.94 -7.02 -10.63
CA GLY A 358 -1.13 -7.11 -11.84
C GLY A 358 0.35 -7.23 -11.48
N GLY A 359 1.02 -8.30 -11.90
CA GLY A 359 2.45 -8.47 -11.68
C GLY A 359 3.27 -7.30 -12.24
N GLY A 360 4.30 -6.86 -11.50
CA GLY A 360 5.22 -5.83 -11.96
C GLY A 360 5.94 -6.23 -13.26
N SER A 361 6.48 -5.23 -13.98
CA SER A 361 7.29 -5.52 -15.18
C SER A 361 8.52 -6.35 -14.82
N MET A 362 8.93 -7.25 -15.72
CA MET A 362 10.18 -8.02 -15.59
C MET A 362 11.40 -7.09 -15.55
N ILE A 363 12.43 -7.49 -14.79
CA ILE A 363 13.74 -6.80 -14.76
C ILE A 363 14.43 -6.98 -16.09
#